data_24bc2fab905546f97670564cab656818
#
_entry.id   24bc2fab905546f97670564cab656818
#
_cell.length_a   1.000
_cell.length_b   1.000
_cell.length_c   1.000
_cell.angle_alpha   90.00
_cell.angle_beta   90.00
_cell.angle_gamma   90.00
#
_symmetry.space_group_name_H-M   'P 1'
#
loop_
_entity.id
_entity.type
_entity.pdbx_description
1 polymer ?
#
loop_
_entity_poly.entity_id
_entity_poly.type
_entity_poly.pdbx_seq_one_letter_code
_entity_poly.pdbx_strand_id
1 'polypeptide(L)'
;FVDLLYYLQHRLFHRVGVLWALHQCHHASPAVNVWATSRNSLPINFLFVYLLLNPLLGFLCDCPQGFFLAAALTASLDLWRHSRLPARFAPAWLGRTLVTPAHHHLHHSFDGQRVNFGANLILWDRLFGTAAEPNGYPTRYGTANAPGPWRQLLFPW
;
A
#
# COMPACT_ATOMS: atom_id res chain seq x y z
N PHE A 1 -8.91 -14.06 0.23
CA PHE A 1 -8.13 -14.36 1.43
C PHE A 1 -6.82 -13.57 1.46
N VAL A 2 -6.00 -13.58 0.41
CA VAL A 2 -4.71 -12.85 0.34
C VAL A 2 -4.89 -11.34 0.59
N ASP A 3 -5.92 -10.73 0.02
CA ASP A 3 -6.22 -9.31 0.20
C ASP A 3 -6.55 -8.94 1.67
N LEU A 4 -7.24 -9.85 2.39
CA LEU A 4 -7.45 -9.70 3.83
C LEU A 4 -6.14 -9.77 4.62
N LEU A 5 -5.27 -10.72 4.29
CA LEU A 5 -3.96 -10.85 4.96
C LEU A 5 -3.11 -9.58 4.73
N TYR A 6 -3.13 -9.05 3.52
CA TYR A 6 -2.46 -7.79 3.22
C TYR A 6 -3.03 -6.64 4.06
N TYR A 7 -4.36 -6.50 4.14
CA TYR A 7 -5.01 -5.50 4.98
C TYR A 7 -4.55 -5.59 6.45
N LEU A 8 -4.56 -6.81 7.02
CA LEU A 8 -4.16 -7.02 8.41
C LEU A 8 -2.67 -6.69 8.63
N GLN A 9 -1.80 -7.13 7.72
CA GLN A 9 -0.37 -6.83 7.74
C GLN A 9 -0.13 -5.31 7.63
N HIS A 10 -0.76 -4.64 6.67
CA HIS A 10 -0.62 -3.20 6.45
C HIS A 10 -1.07 -2.40 7.67
N ARG A 11 -2.23 -2.76 8.22
CA ARG A 11 -2.72 -2.17 9.46
C ARG A 11 -1.77 -2.38 10.65
N LEU A 12 -1.14 -3.56 10.73
CA LEU A 12 -0.15 -3.86 11.77
C LEU A 12 1.11 -3.00 11.61
N PHE A 13 1.58 -2.79 10.37
CA PHE A 13 2.72 -1.92 10.08
C PHE A 13 2.48 -0.47 10.52
N HIS A 14 1.26 0.01 10.48
CA HIS A 14 0.91 1.34 10.99
C HIS A 14 0.69 1.42 12.52
N ARG A 15 0.60 0.28 13.21
CA ARG A 15 0.32 0.23 14.66
C ARG A 15 1.50 -0.13 15.51
N VAL A 16 2.43 -0.90 15.00
CA VAL A 16 3.61 -1.38 15.73
C VAL A 16 4.84 -0.60 15.30
N GLY A 17 5.47 0.13 16.22
CA GLY A 17 6.55 1.07 15.91
C GLY A 17 7.72 0.47 15.14
N VAL A 18 8.16 -0.76 15.47
CA VAL A 18 9.23 -1.46 14.74
C VAL A 18 8.81 -1.75 13.29
N LEU A 19 7.56 -2.16 13.07
CA LEU A 19 7.03 -2.42 11.74
C LEU A 19 6.77 -1.12 10.96
N TRP A 20 6.34 -0.07 11.67
CA TRP A 20 6.22 1.25 11.07
C TRP A 20 7.56 1.76 10.55
N ALA A 21 8.66 1.58 11.30
CA ALA A 21 9.97 1.97 10.84
C ALA A 21 10.34 1.35 9.49
N LEU A 22 9.98 0.08 9.26
CA LEU A 22 10.15 -0.61 7.98
C LEU A 22 9.28 -0.02 6.86
N HIS A 23 8.04 0.39 7.19
CA HIS A 23 7.04 0.88 6.25
C HIS A 23 7.08 2.40 6.03
N GLN A 24 7.65 3.14 6.97
CA GLN A 24 7.75 4.60 6.93
C GLN A 24 8.41 5.11 5.65
N CYS A 25 9.37 4.37 5.09
CA CYS A 25 10.00 4.71 3.83
C CYS A 25 8.97 4.91 2.71
N HIS A 26 7.94 4.06 2.66
CA HIS A 26 6.84 4.16 1.71
C HIS A 26 6.03 5.45 1.89
N HIS A 27 5.77 5.85 3.12
CA HIS A 27 5.02 7.06 3.47
C HIS A 27 5.83 8.35 3.50
N ALA A 28 7.15 8.28 3.54
CA ALA A 28 8.02 9.46 3.70
C ALA A 28 8.13 10.34 2.45
N SER A 29 7.52 9.95 1.34
CA SER A 29 7.55 10.74 0.11
C SER A 29 6.71 12.01 0.24
N PRO A 30 7.22 13.19 -0.17
CA PRO A 30 6.45 14.43 -0.19
C PRO A 30 5.40 14.46 -1.31
N ALA A 31 5.39 13.46 -2.18
CA ALA A 31 4.41 13.31 -3.25
C ALA A 31 4.15 11.82 -3.50
N VAL A 32 2.90 11.47 -3.78
CA VAL A 32 2.51 10.12 -4.19
C VAL A 32 2.33 10.08 -5.70
N ASN A 33 2.99 9.14 -6.33
CA ASN A 33 2.92 8.85 -7.76
C ASN A 33 3.31 7.39 -7.99
N VAL A 34 3.26 6.92 -9.23
CA VAL A 34 3.54 5.52 -9.58
C VAL A 34 4.90 5.01 -9.11
N TRP A 35 5.90 5.86 -8.97
CA TRP A 35 7.22 5.48 -8.45
C TRP A 35 7.22 5.22 -6.95
N ALA A 36 6.24 5.77 -6.22
CA ALA A 36 6.08 5.52 -4.79
C ALA A 36 5.70 4.07 -4.49
N THR A 37 5.10 3.35 -5.44
CA THR A 37 4.76 1.92 -5.36
C THR A 37 5.95 1.08 -4.91
N SER A 38 7.13 1.32 -5.50
CA SER A 38 8.34 0.54 -5.21
C SER A 38 9.18 1.12 -4.07
N ARG A 39 8.75 2.21 -3.44
CA ARG A 39 9.47 2.86 -2.36
C ARG A 39 9.29 2.12 -1.05
N ASN A 40 10.14 1.15 -0.80
CA ASN A 40 10.15 0.36 0.44
C ASN A 40 11.58 0.26 0.99
N SER A 41 11.70 0.00 2.28
CA SER A 41 13.00 -0.35 2.85
C SER A 41 13.50 -1.69 2.29
N LEU A 42 14.82 -1.85 2.16
CA LEU A 42 15.41 -3.11 1.68
C LEU A 42 14.99 -4.32 2.52
N PRO A 43 14.93 -4.23 3.87
CA PRO A 43 14.44 -5.36 4.67
C PRO A 43 13.05 -5.85 4.29
N ILE A 44 12.09 -4.94 3.99
CA ILE A 44 10.76 -5.35 3.52
C ILE A 44 10.83 -6.01 2.16
N ASN A 45 11.51 -5.40 1.21
CA ASN A 45 11.60 -5.93 -0.15
C ASN A 45 12.30 -7.29 -0.19
N PHE A 46 13.44 -7.41 0.52
CA PHE A 46 14.20 -8.66 0.52
C PHE A 46 13.56 -9.77 1.34
N LEU A 47 13.12 -9.46 2.58
CA LEU A 47 12.69 -10.51 3.50
C LEU A 47 11.24 -10.96 3.25
N PHE A 48 10.32 -10.05 2.92
CA PHE A 48 8.91 -10.42 2.90
C PHE A 48 8.37 -10.69 1.51
N VAL A 49 8.62 -9.81 0.53
CA VAL A 49 7.89 -9.88 -0.74
C VAL A 49 8.62 -10.75 -1.76
N TYR A 50 9.89 -10.49 -2.01
CA TYR A 50 10.60 -11.07 -3.16
C TYR A 50 11.35 -12.36 -2.86
N LEU A 51 11.93 -12.51 -1.67
CA LEU A 51 12.71 -13.71 -1.33
C LEU A 51 11.92 -14.78 -0.60
N LEU A 52 10.89 -14.40 0.16
CA LEU A 52 10.16 -15.37 0.97
C LEU A 52 8.75 -15.64 0.43
N LEU A 53 7.89 -14.65 0.36
CA LEU A 53 6.48 -14.87 0.05
C LEU A 53 6.24 -15.26 -1.42
N ASN A 54 6.75 -14.51 -2.37
CA ASN A 54 6.49 -14.77 -3.78
C ASN A 54 7.09 -16.10 -4.27
N PRO A 55 8.36 -16.44 -3.96
CA PRO A 55 8.90 -17.75 -4.32
C PRO A 55 8.18 -18.89 -3.61
N LEU A 56 7.86 -18.74 -2.33
CA LEU A 56 7.14 -19.77 -1.58
C LEU A 56 5.74 -19.99 -2.13
N LEU A 57 4.97 -18.93 -2.36
CA LEU A 57 3.62 -19.02 -2.94
C LEU A 57 3.66 -19.57 -4.36
N GLY A 58 4.63 -19.12 -5.18
CA GLY A 58 4.82 -19.65 -6.52
C GLY A 58 5.20 -21.13 -6.54
N PHE A 59 5.99 -21.59 -5.56
CA PHE A 59 6.36 -22.99 -5.39
C PHE A 59 5.20 -23.85 -4.89
N LEU A 60 4.39 -23.33 -3.96
CA LEU A 60 3.23 -24.04 -3.38
C LEU A 60 1.98 -23.98 -4.27
N CYS A 61 1.99 -23.19 -5.33
CA CYS A 61 0.84 -23.03 -6.20
C CYS A 61 0.82 -24.10 -7.27
N ASP A 62 -0.25 -24.89 -7.34
CA ASP A 62 -0.45 -25.90 -8.38
C ASP A 62 -0.69 -25.27 -9.76
N CYS A 63 -0.96 -23.97 -9.83
CA CYS A 63 -1.19 -23.23 -11.07
C CYS A 63 -0.27 -21.99 -11.14
N PRO A 64 1.00 -22.14 -11.57
CA PRO A 64 1.94 -21.02 -11.66
C PRO A 64 1.45 -19.87 -12.54
N GLN A 65 0.75 -20.17 -13.64
CA GLN A 65 0.19 -19.18 -14.56
C GLN A 65 -0.87 -18.31 -13.85
N GLY A 66 -1.75 -18.93 -13.06
CA GLY A 66 -2.75 -18.24 -12.26
C GLY A 66 -2.10 -17.33 -11.20
N PHE A 67 -1.03 -17.79 -10.57
CA PHE A 67 -0.25 -17.00 -9.61
C PHE A 67 0.36 -15.75 -10.29
N PHE A 68 1.04 -15.92 -11.43
CA PHE A 68 1.64 -14.79 -12.16
C PHE A 68 0.60 -13.78 -12.66
N LEU A 69 -0.54 -14.27 -13.15
CA LEU A 69 -1.64 -13.39 -13.56
C LEU A 69 -2.18 -12.58 -12.38
N ALA A 70 -2.44 -13.22 -11.24
CA ALA A 70 -2.91 -12.53 -10.03
C ALA A 70 -1.88 -11.52 -9.52
N ALA A 71 -0.60 -11.85 -9.53
CA ALA A 71 0.49 -10.94 -9.17
C ALA A 71 0.56 -9.73 -10.11
N ALA A 72 0.45 -9.95 -11.42
CA ALA A 72 0.45 -8.87 -12.42
C ALA A 72 -0.77 -7.94 -12.26
N LEU A 73 -1.95 -8.49 -12.04
CA LEU A 73 -3.16 -7.71 -11.77
C LEU A 73 -3.02 -6.87 -10.49
N THR A 74 -2.52 -7.48 -9.41
CA THR A 74 -2.29 -6.76 -8.14
C THR A 74 -1.27 -5.64 -8.31
N ALA A 75 -0.16 -5.89 -9.02
CA ALA A 75 0.84 -4.88 -9.30
C ALA A 75 0.27 -3.73 -10.16
N SER A 76 -0.57 -4.04 -11.15
CA SER A 76 -1.24 -3.04 -11.99
C SER A 76 -2.20 -2.17 -11.17
N LEU A 77 -2.97 -2.77 -10.27
CA LEU A 77 -3.83 -2.04 -9.34
C LEU A 77 -3.02 -1.19 -8.37
N ASP A 78 -1.84 -1.65 -7.96
CA ASP A 78 -0.96 -0.90 -7.09
C ASP A 78 -0.39 0.36 -7.79
N LEU A 79 0.05 0.24 -9.03
CA LEU A 79 0.44 1.38 -9.86
C LEU A 79 -0.72 2.36 -10.04
N TRP A 80 -1.93 1.85 -10.31
CA TRP A 80 -3.12 2.68 -10.44
C TRP A 80 -3.45 3.43 -9.15
N ARG A 81 -3.42 2.79 -7.99
CA ARG A 81 -3.68 3.43 -6.68
C ARG A 81 -2.70 4.56 -6.37
N HIS A 82 -1.44 4.40 -6.75
CA HIS A 82 -0.43 5.43 -6.56
C HIS A 82 -0.45 6.52 -7.65
N SER A 83 -1.24 6.35 -8.72
CA SER A 83 -1.36 7.35 -9.78
C SER A 83 -2.19 8.57 -9.32
N ARG A 84 -1.94 9.71 -9.93
CA ARG A 84 -2.77 10.92 -9.80
C ARG A 84 -3.70 11.10 -11.00
N LEU A 85 -4.30 10.03 -11.44
CA LEU A 85 -5.24 10.08 -12.56
C LEU A 85 -6.47 10.92 -12.19
N PRO A 86 -7.00 11.71 -13.14
CA PRO A 86 -8.26 12.45 -12.95
C PRO A 86 -9.40 11.53 -12.52
N ALA A 87 -10.35 12.05 -11.76
CA ALA A 87 -11.48 11.31 -11.21
C ALA A 87 -12.31 10.53 -12.26
N ARG A 88 -12.29 10.96 -13.52
CA ARG A 88 -12.95 10.22 -14.62
C ARG A 88 -12.38 8.81 -14.85
N PHE A 89 -11.13 8.56 -14.47
CA PHE A 89 -10.49 7.23 -14.53
C PHE A 89 -10.63 6.43 -13.24
N ALA A 90 -11.23 7.03 -12.20
CA ALA A 90 -11.55 6.39 -10.94
C ALA A 90 -12.93 6.86 -10.47
N PRO A 91 -14.01 6.52 -11.19
CA PRO A 91 -15.34 6.99 -10.86
C PRO A 91 -15.77 6.51 -9.47
N ALA A 92 -16.57 7.31 -8.77
CA ALA A 92 -16.93 7.09 -7.37
C ALA A 92 -17.57 5.73 -7.08
N TRP A 93 -18.28 5.14 -8.06
CA TRP A 93 -18.86 3.81 -7.89
C TRP A 93 -17.80 2.70 -7.71
N LEU A 94 -16.57 2.85 -8.29
CA LEU A 94 -15.46 1.93 -8.03
C LEU A 94 -15.03 1.95 -6.56
N GLY A 95 -15.10 3.11 -5.89
CA GLY A 95 -14.79 3.24 -4.48
C GLY A 95 -15.74 2.48 -3.54
N ARG A 96 -16.85 1.94 -4.08
CA ARG A 96 -17.72 1.03 -3.31
C ARG A 96 -17.12 -0.35 -3.13
N THR A 97 -16.21 -0.76 -4.00
CA THR A 97 -15.61 -2.10 -4.01
C THR A 97 -14.09 -2.06 -3.94
N LEU A 98 -13.46 -1.15 -4.67
CA LEU A 98 -12.01 -1.05 -4.78
C LEU A 98 -11.44 0.12 -3.97
N VAL A 99 -10.21 -0.05 -3.52
CA VAL A 99 -9.37 1.05 -3.02
C VAL A 99 -8.93 1.86 -4.24
N THR A 100 -9.58 3.03 -4.44
CA THR A 100 -9.25 3.93 -5.56
C THR A 100 -7.99 4.76 -5.27
N PRO A 101 -7.41 5.44 -6.28
CA PRO A 101 -6.31 6.38 -6.06
C PRO A 101 -6.61 7.39 -4.95
N ALA A 102 -7.82 7.97 -4.92
CA ALA A 102 -8.17 8.95 -3.90
C ALA A 102 -8.18 8.36 -2.48
N HIS A 103 -8.68 7.12 -2.29
CA HIS A 103 -8.61 6.42 -1.00
C HIS A 103 -7.16 6.18 -0.56
N HIS A 104 -6.31 5.70 -1.48
CA HIS A 104 -4.93 5.39 -1.18
C HIS A 104 -4.08 6.65 -0.96
N HIS A 105 -4.34 7.70 -1.72
CA HIS A 105 -3.71 9.01 -1.49
C HIS A 105 -4.10 9.62 -0.14
N LEU A 106 -5.37 9.44 0.30
CA LEU A 106 -5.79 9.85 1.64
C LEU A 106 -5.01 9.08 2.71
N HIS A 107 -4.81 7.76 2.53
CA HIS A 107 -3.96 6.94 3.39
C HIS A 107 -2.51 7.45 3.46
N HIS A 108 -1.96 7.93 2.36
CA HIS A 108 -0.62 8.53 2.30
C HIS A 108 -0.55 9.99 2.73
N SER A 109 -1.69 10.63 3.03
CA SER A 109 -1.70 12.01 3.49
C SER A 109 -1.00 12.15 4.84
N PHE A 110 -0.46 13.32 5.11
CA PHE A 110 0.24 13.59 6.36
C PHE A 110 -0.61 13.29 7.59
N ASP A 111 -1.93 13.53 7.50
CA ASP A 111 -2.88 13.35 8.60
C ASP A 111 -3.70 12.05 8.49
N GLY A 112 -3.65 11.36 7.35
CA GLY A 112 -4.55 10.23 7.02
C GLY A 112 -3.93 8.83 7.14
N GLN A 113 -2.76 8.67 7.74
CA GLN A 113 -1.99 7.42 7.75
C GLN A 113 -2.61 6.26 8.56
N ARG A 114 -3.80 6.45 9.13
CA ARG A 114 -4.48 5.43 9.96
C ARG A 114 -5.83 5.00 9.39
N VAL A 115 -6.08 5.25 8.11
CA VAL A 115 -7.31 4.87 7.39
C VAL A 115 -6.95 4.19 6.07
N ASN A 116 -7.91 3.50 5.47
CA ASN A 116 -7.82 2.91 4.13
C ASN A 116 -6.58 2.01 3.93
N PHE A 117 -6.44 1.00 4.79
CA PHE A 117 -5.33 0.04 4.75
C PHE A 117 -5.47 -1.02 3.66
N GLY A 118 -6.64 -1.13 3.02
CA GLY A 118 -6.89 -2.12 1.98
C GLY A 118 -5.91 -2.04 0.82
N ALA A 119 -5.56 -3.20 0.26
CA ALA A 119 -4.80 -3.25 -0.98
C ALA A 119 -5.73 -3.06 -2.18
N ASN A 120 -6.58 -4.02 -2.47
CA ASN A 120 -7.46 -3.97 -3.62
C ASN A 120 -8.91 -3.66 -3.23
N LEU A 121 -9.42 -4.27 -2.16
CA LEU A 121 -10.80 -4.15 -1.73
C LEU A 121 -10.95 -3.21 -0.53
N ILE A 122 -11.82 -2.22 -0.66
CA ILE A 122 -12.22 -1.32 0.44
C ILE A 122 -13.11 -2.05 1.48
N LEU A 123 -13.56 -3.25 1.16
CA LEU A 123 -14.42 -4.07 2.02
C LEU A 123 -13.83 -4.26 3.41
N TRP A 124 -12.53 -4.51 3.50
CA TRP A 124 -11.86 -4.77 4.79
C TRP A 124 -11.82 -3.52 5.66
N ASP A 125 -11.57 -2.36 5.05
CA ASP A 125 -11.61 -1.09 5.77
C ASP A 125 -13.01 -0.80 6.33
N ARG A 126 -14.05 -1.09 5.55
CA ARG A 126 -15.43 -0.95 6.02
C ARG A 126 -15.76 -1.92 7.14
N LEU A 127 -15.40 -3.18 6.98
CA LEU A 127 -15.68 -4.22 7.97
C LEU A 127 -14.99 -3.94 9.32
N PHE A 128 -13.77 -3.42 9.28
CA PHE A 128 -12.97 -3.15 10.48
C PHE A 128 -12.98 -1.67 10.93
N GLY A 129 -13.83 -0.84 10.33
CA GLY A 129 -14.04 0.55 10.75
C GLY A 129 -12.85 1.48 10.47
N THR A 130 -12.08 1.20 9.43
CA THR A 130 -10.93 2.03 9.00
C THR A 130 -11.16 2.72 7.66
N ALA A 131 -12.33 2.55 7.05
CA ALA A 131 -12.68 3.24 5.82
C ALA A 131 -12.90 4.75 6.08
N ALA A 132 -12.28 5.56 5.24
CA ALA A 132 -12.51 6.99 5.18
C ALA A 132 -12.72 7.41 3.73
N GLU A 133 -13.80 8.16 3.49
CA GLU A 133 -14.13 8.64 2.14
C GLU A 133 -13.26 9.85 1.78
N PRO A 134 -12.57 9.83 0.64
CA PRO A 134 -11.72 10.93 0.23
C PRO A 134 -12.55 12.09 -0.33
N ASN A 135 -12.18 13.30 0.04
CA ASN A 135 -12.66 14.53 -0.58
C ASN A 135 -11.61 15.09 -1.54
N GLY A 136 -11.33 14.36 -2.60
CA GLY A 136 -10.26 14.67 -3.55
C GLY A 136 -8.87 14.20 -3.10
N TYR A 137 -7.84 14.68 -3.79
CA TYR A 137 -6.45 14.37 -3.45
C TYR A 137 -5.93 15.28 -2.33
N PRO A 138 -5.18 14.73 -1.37
CA PRO A 138 -4.53 15.53 -0.33
C PRO A 138 -3.56 16.56 -0.89
N THR A 139 -3.43 17.67 -0.17
CA THR A 139 -2.46 18.73 -0.49
C THR A 139 -1.09 18.49 0.14
N ARG A 140 -1.04 17.64 1.20
CA ARG A 140 0.17 17.38 1.96
C ARG A 140 0.37 15.88 2.16
N TYR A 141 1.57 15.41 1.86
CA TYR A 141 2.02 14.02 2.02
C TYR A 141 3.25 13.96 2.91
N GLY A 142 3.70 12.75 3.19
CA GLY A 142 4.89 12.51 3.98
C GLY A 142 4.60 12.23 5.44
N THR A 143 5.65 12.07 6.22
CA THR A 143 5.59 11.79 7.67
C THR A 143 6.35 12.84 8.44
N ALA A 144 5.89 13.12 9.67
CA ALA A 144 6.68 13.92 10.59
C ALA A 144 7.99 13.19 10.94
N ASN A 145 9.10 13.92 11.00
CA ASN A 145 10.40 13.41 11.41
C ASN A 145 10.89 12.20 10.58
N ALA A 146 10.60 12.19 9.27
CA ALA A 146 11.13 11.15 8.38
C ALA A 146 12.65 11.09 8.46
N PRO A 147 13.26 9.91 8.69
CA PRO A 147 14.71 9.77 8.66
C PRO A 147 15.29 10.14 7.30
N GLY A 148 16.58 10.42 7.23
CA GLY A 148 17.26 10.64 5.94
C GLY A 148 17.14 9.45 4.99
N PRO A 149 17.28 9.64 3.65
CA PRO A 149 16.99 8.62 2.64
C PRO A 149 17.74 7.30 2.85
N TRP A 150 19.02 7.34 3.19
CA TRP A 150 19.82 6.15 3.44
C TRP A 150 19.35 5.36 4.65
N ARG A 151 18.94 6.06 5.71
CA ARG A 151 18.39 5.42 6.91
C ARG A 151 17.05 4.79 6.63
N GLN A 152 16.17 5.45 5.87
CA GLN A 152 14.90 4.87 5.43
C GLN A 152 15.11 3.58 4.62
N LEU A 153 16.13 3.54 3.77
CA LEU A 153 16.39 2.42 2.87
C LEU A 153 17.02 1.22 3.59
N LEU A 154 18.07 1.46 4.38
CA LEU A 154 18.96 0.41 4.90
C LEU A 154 18.66 0.05 6.36
N PHE A 155 18.47 1.08 7.20
CA PHE A 155 18.35 0.92 8.66
C PHE A 155 17.22 1.83 9.16
N PRO A 156 15.98 1.44 8.96
CA PRO A 156 14.81 2.28 9.24
C PRO A 156 14.53 2.48 10.75
N TRP A 157 15.29 1.86 11.64
CA TRP A 157 15.20 1.97 13.10
C TRP A 157 16.06 3.08 13.71
#